data_7d8cef0f631dc32098ac3ace7121d1e2
#
_entry.id   7d8cef0f631dc32098ac3ace7121d1e2
#
_cell.length_a   1.000
_cell.length_b   1.000
_cell.length_c   1.000
_cell.angle_alpha   90.00
_cell.angle_beta   90.00
_cell.angle_gamma   90.00
#
_symmetry.space_group_name_H-M   'P 1'
#
loop_
_entity.id
_entity.type
_entity.pdbx_description
1 polymer ?
#
loop_
_entity_poly.entity_id
_entity_poly.type
_entity_poly.pdbx_seq_one_letter_code
_entity_poly.pdbx_strand_id
1 'polypeptide(L)'
;KTWSSITADLPNDPANVIQEDPVYENILYAGCYRGVYISVNRGKTWNLLGTNMPAVSVADLDIQKRENELVAATHGRGIYYLNLNPIHLAFQLNTNEKNGYHLFDIPDAEYPKQMDTSKDMDQSTISKLPISFWMPKKGKVNISILDQSKKNTIWKMDLIARKGLNQLRWDLVIERQHSDRSYFRRYQKYIKPGIYGLQLQTDNKTMQKKLTVKNYY
;
A
#
# COMPACT_ATOMS: atom_id res chain seq x y z
N LYS A 1 12.34 2.58 -39.83
CA LYS A 1 11.86 2.39 -38.45
C LYS A 1 12.66 1.23 -37.86
N THR A 2 13.30 1.43 -36.73
CA THR A 2 14.05 0.40 -35.99
C THR A 2 13.25 0.00 -34.76
N TRP A 3 13.25 -1.28 -34.42
CA TRP A 3 12.63 -1.83 -33.21
C TRP A 3 13.72 -2.24 -32.23
N SER A 4 13.53 -1.98 -30.95
CA SER A 4 14.39 -2.48 -29.88
C SER A 4 13.55 -3.23 -28.86
N SER A 5 14.10 -4.33 -28.33
CA SER A 5 13.43 -5.08 -27.25
C SER A 5 13.46 -4.27 -25.95
N ILE A 6 12.34 -4.31 -25.23
CA ILE A 6 12.19 -3.72 -23.90
C ILE A 6 11.88 -4.78 -22.83
N THR A 7 12.09 -6.07 -23.15
CA THR A 7 11.79 -7.18 -22.23
C THR A 7 12.80 -7.27 -21.08
N ALA A 8 14.07 -6.91 -21.31
CA ALA A 8 15.14 -6.89 -20.33
C ALA A 8 15.09 -8.05 -19.32
N ASP A 9 14.78 -7.75 -18.06
CA ASP A 9 14.63 -8.69 -16.95
C ASP A 9 13.17 -9.06 -16.64
N LEU A 10 12.23 -8.76 -17.55
CA LEU A 10 10.87 -9.27 -17.46
C LEU A 10 10.91 -10.81 -17.44
N PRO A 11 10.17 -11.48 -16.56
CA PRO A 11 10.13 -12.92 -16.54
C PRO A 11 9.80 -13.50 -17.91
N ASN A 12 10.33 -14.70 -18.19
CA ASN A 12 10.04 -15.42 -19.44
C ASN A 12 8.61 -15.97 -19.45
N ASP A 13 7.66 -15.08 -19.21
CA ASP A 13 6.22 -15.32 -19.23
C ASP A 13 5.60 -14.54 -20.39
N PRO A 14 4.55 -15.06 -21.05
CA PRO A 14 3.81 -14.29 -22.04
C PRO A 14 3.33 -12.94 -21.47
N ALA A 15 3.64 -11.85 -22.13
CA ALA A 15 3.04 -10.54 -21.90
C ALA A 15 1.83 -10.41 -22.83
N ASN A 16 0.65 -10.28 -22.26
CA ASN A 16 -0.61 -10.17 -22.99
C ASN A 16 -0.92 -8.73 -23.39
N VAL A 17 -0.52 -7.79 -22.54
CA VAL A 17 -0.82 -6.37 -22.73
C VAL A 17 0.30 -5.52 -22.14
N ILE A 18 0.53 -4.36 -22.76
CA ILE A 18 1.40 -3.31 -22.25
C ILE A 18 0.65 -1.99 -22.29
N GLN A 19 0.80 -1.21 -21.22
CA GLN A 19 0.16 0.09 -21.06
C GLN A 19 1.20 1.13 -20.65
N GLU A 20 1.23 2.26 -21.35
CA GLU A 20 2.05 3.41 -20.98
C GLU A 20 1.33 4.28 -19.94
N ASP A 21 2.08 4.81 -18.99
CA ASP A 21 1.53 5.72 -17.98
C ASP A 21 1.15 7.05 -18.64
N PRO A 22 -0.08 7.59 -18.39
CA PRO A 22 -0.54 8.79 -19.05
C PRO A 22 0.17 10.09 -18.59
N VAL A 23 0.93 10.04 -17.49
CA VAL A 23 1.63 11.20 -16.92
C VAL A 23 3.14 11.10 -17.12
N TYR A 24 3.71 9.90 -17.00
CA TYR A 24 5.15 9.67 -17.07
C TYR A 24 5.52 8.65 -18.13
N GLU A 25 5.97 9.11 -19.28
CA GLU A 25 6.40 8.28 -20.43
C GLU A 25 7.50 7.24 -20.11
N ASN A 26 8.20 7.40 -18.97
CA ASN A 26 9.19 6.43 -18.51
C ASN A 26 8.57 5.26 -17.75
N ILE A 27 7.28 5.35 -17.38
CA ILE A 27 6.57 4.32 -16.64
C ILE A 27 5.72 3.49 -17.61
N LEU A 28 5.95 2.18 -17.56
CA LEU A 28 5.21 1.19 -18.36
C LEU A 28 4.65 0.12 -17.42
N TYR A 29 3.49 -0.41 -17.75
CA TYR A 29 2.83 -1.52 -17.07
C TYR A 29 2.69 -2.68 -18.04
N ALA A 30 3.08 -3.89 -17.65
CA ALA A 30 2.94 -5.11 -18.46
C ALA A 30 2.05 -6.12 -17.72
N GLY A 31 0.96 -6.52 -18.34
CA GLY A 31 0.12 -7.62 -17.89
C GLY A 31 0.66 -8.94 -18.43
N CYS A 32 1.19 -9.76 -17.53
CA CYS A 32 1.83 -11.04 -17.85
C CYS A 32 1.04 -12.23 -17.30
N TYR A 33 1.53 -13.44 -17.56
CA TYR A 33 0.88 -14.68 -17.11
C TYR A 33 0.86 -14.83 -15.59
N ARG A 34 1.77 -14.19 -14.84
CA ARG A 34 1.85 -14.29 -13.37
C ARG A 34 1.56 -13.00 -12.63
N GLY A 35 1.05 -11.98 -13.30
CA GLY A 35 0.70 -10.72 -12.67
C GLY A 35 1.02 -9.49 -13.50
N VAL A 36 0.95 -8.33 -12.86
CA VAL A 36 1.30 -7.05 -13.47
C VAL A 36 2.72 -6.68 -13.08
N TYR A 37 3.51 -6.24 -14.05
CA TYR A 37 4.86 -5.72 -13.86
C TYR A 37 4.91 -4.24 -14.20
N ILE A 38 5.77 -3.51 -13.50
CA ILE A 38 6.04 -2.09 -13.73
C ILE A 38 7.50 -1.89 -14.12
N SER A 39 7.72 -1.06 -15.12
CA SER A 39 9.01 -0.44 -15.40
C SER A 39 8.90 1.06 -15.15
N VAL A 40 9.93 1.65 -14.55
CA VAL A 40 10.03 3.11 -14.33
C VAL A 40 11.14 3.74 -15.18
N ASN A 41 11.67 2.99 -16.15
CA ASN A 41 12.81 3.39 -16.97
C ASN A 41 12.69 2.90 -18.45
N ARG A 42 11.48 2.96 -18.99
CA ARG A 42 11.16 2.58 -20.37
C ARG A 42 11.52 1.13 -20.71
N GLY A 43 11.24 0.20 -19.81
CA GLY A 43 11.46 -1.22 -20.02
C GLY A 43 12.91 -1.69 -19.89
N LYS A 44 13.81 -0.87 -19.33
CA LYS A 44 15.19 -1.30 -19.02
C LYS A 44 15.27 -2.26 -17.84
N THR A 45 14.34 -2.13 -16.88
CA THR A 45 14.16 -3.06 -15.78
C THR A 45 12.68 -3.15 -15.42
N TRP A 46 12.26 -4.33 -14.92
CA TRP A 46 10.88 -4.60 -14.54
C TRP A 46 10.81 -5.10 -13.10
N ASN A 47 9.73 -4.77 -12.41
CA ASN A 47 9.43 -5.23 -11.07
C ASN A 47 7.98 -5.69 -10.99
N LEU A 48 7.72 -6.74 -10.21
CA LEU A 48 6.34 -7.16 -9.94
C LEU A 48 5.59 -6.03 -9.24
N LEU A 49 4.41 -5.67 -9.76
CA LEU A 49 3.57 -4.62 -9.21
C LEU A 49 2.55 -5.21 -8.24
N GLY A 50 2.58 -4.69 -6.99
CA GLY A 50 1.66 -5.12 -5.95
C GLY A 50 2.09 -6.39 -5.23
N THR A 51 1.53 -6.57 -4.03
CA THR A 51 1.83 -7.71 -3.14
C THR A 51 0.58 -8.49 -2.75
N ASN A 52 -0.60 -8.02 -3.17
CA ASN A 52 -1.91 -8.56 -2.81
C ASN A 52 -2.64 -9.26 -3.96
N MET A 53 -2.10 -9.17 -5.17
CA MET A 53 -2.59 -9.94 -6.30
C MET A 53 -1.91 -11.31 -6.32
N PRO A 54 -2.65 -12.42 -6.35
CA PRO A 54 -2.05 -13.74 -6.51
C PRO A 54 -1.41 -13.88 -7.89
N ALA A 55 -0.54 -14.87 -8.07
CA ALA A 55 -0.04 -15.22 -9.39
C ALA A 55 -1.21 -15.66 -10.28
N VAL A 56 -1.57 -14.81 -11.26
CA VAL A 56 -2.70 -15.01 -12.15
C VAL A 56 -2.43 -14.34 -13.49
N SER A 57 -2.91 -14.96 -14.57
CA SER A 57 -2.78 -14.37 -15.90
C SER A 57 -3.62 -13.10 -16.01
N VAL A 58 -2.97 -12.02 -16.39
CA VAL A 58 -3.61 -10.73 -16.69
C VAL A 58 -4.00 -10.72 -18.15
N ALA A 59 -5.28 -10.56 -18.42
CA ALA A 59 -5.82 -10.55 -19.77
C ALA A 59 -5.69 -9.18 -20.42
N ASP A 60 -5.96 -8.12 -19.64
CA ASP A 60 -5.94 -6.75 -20.12
C ASP A 60 -5.61 -5.75 -19.00
N LEU A 61 -5.13 -4.57 -19.40
CA LEU A 61 -4.83 -3.43 -18.54
C LEU A 61 -5.44 -2.18 -19.14
N ASP A 62 -6.06 -1.37 -18.30
CA ASP A 62 -6.52 -0.03 -18.67
C ASP A 62 -6.23 0.98 -17.55
N ILE A 63 -6.11 2.27 -17.89
CA ILE A 63 -5.89 3.34 -16.92
C ILE A 63 -7.04 4.32 -16.97
N GLN A 64 -7.80 4.35 -15.88
CA GLN A 64 -8.83 5.34 -15.65
C GLN A 64 -8.17 6.68 -15.28
N LYS A 65 -8.07 7.58 -16.27
CA LYS A 65 -7.26 8.81 -16.18
C LYS A 65 -7.77 9.81 -15.13
N ARG A 66 -9.09 9.89 -14.92
CA ARG A 66 -9.69 10.87 -13.99
C ARG A 66 -9.31 10.57 -12.53
N GLU A 67 -9.41 9.29 -12.13
CA GLU A 67 -9.11 8.85 -10.77
C GLU A 67 -7.65 8.39 -10.62
N ASN A 68 -6.92 8.32 -11.74
CA ASN A 68 -5.54 7.86 -11.80
C ASN A 68 -5.38 6.42 -11.26
N GLU A 69 -6.19 5.52 -11.80
CA GLU A 69 -6.25 4.12 -11.38
C GLU A 69 -5.90 3.17 -12.52
N LEU A 70 -4.96 2.27 -12.27
CA LEU A 70 -4.68 1.13 -13.13
C LEU A 70 -5.66 0.00 -12.81
N VAL A 71 -6.34 -0.48 -13.82
CA VAL A 71 -7.28 -1.61 -13.74
C VAL A 71 -6.68 -2.80 -14.47
N ALA A 72 -6.69 -3.97 -13.82
CA ALA A 72 -6.20 -5.22 -14.38
C ALA A 72 -7.32 -6.26 -14.43
N ALA A 73 -7.69 -6.70 -15.62
CA ALA A 73 -8.60 -7.82 -15.84
C ALA A 73 -7.81 -9.13 -15.82
N THR A 74 -8.28 -10.13 -15.07
CA THR A 74 -7.57 -11.39 -14.88
C THR A 74 -8.38 -12.60 -15.34
N HIS A 75 -7.69 -13.68 -15.71
CA HIS A 75 -8.34 -14.95 -16.00
C HIS A 75 -8.77 -15.65 -14.71
N GLY A 76 -10.06 -15.61 -14.39
CA GLY A 76 -10.69 -16.38 -13.32
C GLY A 76 -10.49 -15.86 -11.89
N ARG A 77 -9.87 -14.67 -11.69
CA ARG A 77 -9.68 -14.05 -10.39
C ARG A 77 -10.29 -12.64 -10.27
N GLY A 78 -11.17 -12.28 -11.21
CA GLY A 78 -11.85 -10.99 -11.21
C GLY A 78 -10.98 -9.84 -11.70
N ILE A 79 -11.32 -8.64 -11.25
CA ILE A 79 -10.68 -7.38 -11.64
C ILE A 79 -9.98 -6.79 -10.43
N TYR A 80 -8.75 -6.34 -10.61
CA TYR A 80 -7.96 -5.63 -9.61
C TYR A 80 -7.79 -4.17 -10.03
N TYR A 81 -7.70 -3.28 -9.08
CA TYR A 81 -7.38 -1.88 -9.33
C TYR A 81 -6.30 -1.39 -8.36
N LEU A 82 -5.53 -0.40 -8.82
CA LEU A 82 -4.47 0.22 -8.05
C LEU A 82 -4.44 1.72 -8.32
N ASN A 83 -4.48 2.53 -7.26
CA ASN A 83 -4.26 3.95 -7.38
C ASN A 83 -2.78 4.25 -7.72
N LEU A 84 -2.54 5.02 -8.79
CA LEU A 84 -1.21 5.32 -9.31
C LEU A 84 -0.54 6.51 -8.63
N ASN A 85 -1.26 7.33 -7.86
CA ASN A 85 -0.69 8.51 -7.20
C ASN A 85 0.52 8.18 -6.32
N PRO A 86 0.54 7.09 -5.50
CA PRO A 86 1.73 6.72 -4.75
C PRO A 86 2.93 6.36 -5.64
N ILE A 87 2.69 5.75 -6.80
CA ILE A 87 3.75 5.40 -7.77
C ILE A 87 4.30 6.66 -8.41
N HIS A 88 3.45 7.56 -8.87
CA HIS A 88 3.83 8.84 -9.46
C HIS A 88 4.66 9.67 -8.49
N LEU A 89 4.21 9.79 -7.25
CA LEU A 89 4.96 10.52 -6.24
C LEU A 89 6.29 9.83 -5.89
N ALA A 90 6.31 8.50 -5.80
CA ALA A 90 7.55 7.75 -5.59
C ALA A 90 8.54 7.94 -6.76
N PHE A 91 8.04 8.00 -7.99
CA PHE A 91 8.85 8.28 -9.17
C PHE A 91 9.43 9.70 -9.12
N GLN A 92 8.62 10.71 -8.79
CA GLN A 92 9.08 12.10 -8.59
C GLN A 92 10.15 12.21 -7.50
N LEU A 93 9.93 11.54 -6.36
CA LEU A 93 10.88 11.53 -5.24
C LEU A 93 12.20 10.85 -5.59
N ASN A 94 12.18 9.82 -6.44
CA ASN A 94 13.37 9.10 -6.88
C ASN A 94 14.18 9.90 -7.93
N THR A 95 13.51 10.64 -8.80
CA THR A 95 14.12 11.48 -9.82
C THR A 95 14.69 12.79 -9.26
N ASN A 96 14.14 13.28 -8.14
CA ASN A 96 14.63 14.45 -7.43
C ASN A 96 15.56 14.03 -6.29
N GLU A 97 16.86 14.01 -6.51
CA GLU A 97 17.89 13.62 -5.51
C GLU A 97 17.82 14.38 -4.17
N LYS A 98 17.13 15.52 -4.12
CA LYS A 98 16.93 16.35 -2.92
C LYS A 98 15.78 15.88 -2.03
N ASN A 99 14.93 14.97 -2.49
CA ASN A 99 13.78 14.51 -1.73
C ASN A 99 14.12 13.26 -0.92
N GLY A 100 14.23 13.48 0.38
CA GLY A 100 14.51 12.44 1.36
C GLY A 100 13.28 11.56 1.69
N TYR A 101 13.02 11.37 2.98
CA TYR A 101 11.87 10.62 3.50
C TYR A 101 10.54 11.29 3.17
N HIS A 102 9.52 10.50 2.83
CA HIS A 102 8.17 11.00 2.57
C HIS A 102 7.10 10.07 3.18
N LEU A 103 6.13 10.65 3.86
CA LEU A 103 4.94 9.97 4.35
C LEU A 103 3.76 10.43 3.47
N PHE A 104 3.13 9.47 2.77
CA PHE A 104 1.99 9.75 1.89
C PHE A 104 0.75 10.11 2.69
N ASP A 105 -0.23 10.71 2.02
CA ASP A 105 -1.52 10.98 2.64
C ASP A 105 -2.19 9.67 3.06
N ILE A 106 -2.85 9.73 4.21
CA ILE A 106 -3.51 8.58 4.81
C ILE A 106 -4.98 8.64 4.41
N PRO A 107 -5.51 7.61 3.74
CA PRO A 107 -6.94 7.56 3.46
C PRO A 107 -7.74 7.52 4.76
N ASP A 108 -8.98 7.99 4.71
CA ASP A 108 -9.89 7.85 5.82
C ASP A 108 -10.11 6.36 6.13
N ALA A 109 -10.05 6.01 7.41
CA ALA A 109 -10.33 4.67 7.88
C ALA A 109 -11.79 4.55 8.29
N GLU A 110 -12.40 3.41 8.01
CA GLU A 110 -13.73 3.08 8.52
C GLU A 110 -13.61 2.26 9.80
N TYR A 111 -14.33 2.71 10.85
CA TYR A 111 -14.43 1.95 12.09
C TYR A 111 -15.14 0.63 11.80
N PRO A 112 -14.60 -0.51 12.22
CA PRO A 112 -15.26 -1.79 11.97
C PRO A 112 -16.67 -1.79 12.54
N LYS A 113 -17.65 -2.29 11.78
CA LYS A 113 -19.01 -2.44 12.25
C LYS A 113 -18.99 -3.23 13.55
N GLN A 114 -19.64 -2.74 14.61
CA GLN A 114 -19.63 -3.38 15.91
C GLN A 114 -20.15 -4.81 15.78
N MET A 115 -19.27 -5.76 15.94
CA MET A 115 -19.59 -7.17 15.81
C MET A 115 -20.37 -7.61 17.02
N ASP A 116 -21.51 -8.21 16.76
CA ASP A 116 -22.18 -9.07 17.74
C ASP A 116 -21.18 -10.15 18.16
N THR A 117 -20.77 -10.12 19.44
CA THR A 117 -19.70 -10.94 20.02
C THR A 117 -19.99 -12.43 20.01
N SER A 118 -21.07 -12.86 19.36
CA SER A 118 -21.57 -14.25 19.36
C SER A 118 -21.22 -15.09 18.13
N LYS A 119 -20.60 -14.50 17.07
CA LYS A 119 -20.21 -15.25 15.87
C LYS A 119 -18.75 -14.99 15.53
N ASP A 120 -17.98 -16.07 15.36
CA ASP A 120 -16.62 -16.08 14.81
C ASP A 120 -16.63 -15.40 13.44
N MET A 121 -16.23 -14.12 13.41
CA MET A 121 -16.09 -13.42 12.16
C MET A 121 -14.68 -13.60 11.63
N ASP A 122 -14.62 -14.00 10.38
CA ASP A 122 -13.41 -14.08 9.58
C ASP A 122 -12.71 -12.70 9.57
N GLN A 123 -11.50 -12.64 10.13
CA GLN A 123 -10.66 -11.42 10.16
C GLN A 123 -10.33 -10.87 8.75
N SER A 124 -10.70 -11.58 7.69
CA SER A 124 -10.52 -11.17 6.31
C SER A 124 -11.41 -9.99 5.89
N THR A 125 -12.52 -9.75 6.62
CA THR A 125 -13.51 -8.70 6.29
C THR A 125 -13.16 -7.31 6.82
N ILE A 126 -12.15 -7.18 7.68
CA ILE A 126 -11.73 -5.86 8.20
C ILE A 126 -10.84 -5.18 7.15
N SER A 127 -11.30 -4.07 6.61
CA SER A 127 -10.50 -3.23 5.74
C SER A 127 -9.27 -2.72 6.50
N LYS A 128 -8.07 -3.16 6.08
CA LYS A 128 -6.82 -2.73 6.70
C LYS A 128 -6.39 -1.41 6.10
N LEU A 129 -6.16 -0.42 6.96
CA LEU A 129 -5.67 0.90 6.56
C LEU A 129 -4.26 0.82 5.95
N PRO A 130 -4.06 1.20 4.68
CA PRO A 130 -2.74 1.26 4.08
C PRO A 130 -2.00 2.50 4.56
N ILE A 131 -0.80 2.32 5.11
CA ILE A 131 0.14 3.38 5.48
C ILE A 131 1.33 3.27 4.53
N SER A 132 1.43 4.20 3.59
CA SER A 132 2.48 4.20 2.56
C SER A 132 3.52 5.28 2.87
N PHE A 133 4.80 4.97 2.67
CA PHE A 133 5.89 5.91 2.87
C PHE A 133 7.11 5.57 2.00
N TRP A 134 7.91 6.58 1.68
CA TRP A 134 9.13 6.47 0.91
C TRP A 134 10.37 6.60 1.80
N MET A 135 11.36 5.72 1.55
CA MET A 135 12.66 5.73 2.21
C MET A 135 13.78 5.88 1.19
N PRO A 136 14.71 6.83 1.36
CA PRO A 136 15.86 7.00 0.45
C PRO A 136 16.88 5.87 0.61
N LYS A 137 16.90 5.20 1.76
CA LYS A 137 17.77 4.05 2.09
C LYS A 137 17.05 3.10 3.04
N LYS A 138 17.54 1.86 3.14
CA LYS A 138 17.11 0.91 4.16
C LYS A 138 17.39 1.48 5.56
N GLY A 139 16.44 1.35 6.49
CA GLY A 139 16.60 1.85 7.85
C GLY A 139 15.46 1.46 8.80
N LYS A 140 15.65 1.77 10.08
CA LYS A 140 14.62 1.60 11.10
C LYS A 140 13.56 2.69 10.96
N VAL A 141 12.31 2.32 11.15
CA VAL A 141 11.15 3.21 11.14
C VAL A 141 10.27 2.85 12.32
N ASN A 142 9.89 3.86 13.09
CA ASN A 142 8.82 3.77 14.08
C ASN A 142 7.57 4.45 13.51
N ILE A 143 6.45 3.75 13.49
CA ILE A 143 5.15 4.30 13.14
C ILE A 143 4.32 4.33 14.40
N SER A 144 3.73 5.47 14.73
CA SER A 144 2.91 5.66 15.92
C SER A 144 1.63 6.42 15.61
N ILE A 145 0.57 6.04 16.30
CA ILE A 145 -0.70 6.77 16.29
C ILE A 145 -0.79 7.57 17.59
N LEU A 146 -0.99 8.86 17.43
CA LEU A 146 -1.13 9.81 18.52
C LEU A 146 -2.62 10.08 18.77
N ASP A 147 -2.97 10.32 20.01
CA ASP A 147 -4.33 10.69 20.40
C ASP A 147 -4.80 12.00 19.75
N GLN A 148 -6.05 12.36 19.96
CA GLN A 148 -6.64 13.59 19.41
C GLN A 148 -5.90 14.86 19.85
N SER A 149 -5.30 14.85 21.05
CA SER A 149 -4.47 15.93 21.55
C SER A 149 -3.05 15.95 20.93
N LYS A 150 -2.68 14.90 20.22
CA LYS A 150 -1.35 14.64 19.65
C LYS A 150 -0.22 14.60 20.69
N LYS A 151 -0.57 14.35 21.95
CA LYS A 151 0.39 14.30 23.08
C LYS A 151 0.74 12.87 23.47
N ASN A 152 -0.21 11.93 23.39
CA ASN A 152 0.00 10.57 23.82
C ASN A 152 0.00 9.59 22.66
N THR A 153 0.92 8.63 22.71
CA THR A 153 0.96 7.52 21.74
C THR A 153 -0.02 6.45 22.22
N ILE A 154 -1.01 6.12 21.37
CA ILE A 154 -2.01 5.08 21.64
C ILE A 154 -1.68 3.75 20.96
N TRP A 155 -0.82 3.78 19.93
CA TRP A 155 -0.32 2.60 19.25
C TRP A 155 1.03 2.90 18.61
N LYS A 156 1.91 1.89 18.53
CA LYS A 156 3.20 2.00 17.87
C LYS A 156 3.66 0.68 17.26
N MET A 157 4.46 0.77 16.22
CA MET A 157 5.13 -0.37 15.58
C MET A 157 6.51 0.05 15.08
N ASP A 158 7.49 -0.81 15.35
CA ASP A 158 8.85 -0.70 14.82
C ASP A 158 9.02 -1.68 13.67
N LEU A 159 9.65 -1.23 12.59
CA LEU A 159 9.95 -2.08 11.43
C LEU A 159 11.25 -1.66 10.77
N ILE A 160 11.80 -2.55 9.95
CA ILE A 160 12.92 -2.25 9.05
C ILE A 160 12.37 -2.02 7.66
N ALA A 161 12.37 -0.76 7.23
CA ALA A 161 11.94 -0.37 5.90
C ALA A 161 13.05 -0.57 4.86
N ARG A 162 12.65 -0.87 3.62
CA ARG A 162 13.55 -0.97 2.47
C ARG A 162 13.72 0.40 1.80
N LYS A 163 14.76 0.56 0.98
CA LYS A 163 14.85 1.69 0.05
C LYS A 163 13.66 1.66 -0.90
N GLY A 164 13.07 2.83 -1.18
CA GLY A 164 11.93 2.99 -2.07
C GLY A 164 10.59 3.03 -1.32
N LEU A 165 9.52 2.66 -2.03
CA LEU A 165 8.15 2.64 -1.51
C LEU A 165 7.97 1.47 -0.55
N ASN A 166 7.45 1.78 0.63
CA ASN A 166 7.04 0.82 1.65
C ASN A 166 5.57 1.01 1.96
N GLN A 167 4.87 -0.07 2.29
CA GLN A 167 3.48 -0.04 2.72
C GLN A 167 3.29 -0.98 3.91
N LEU A 168 2.69 -0.45 4.95
CA LEU A 168 2.15 -1.19 6.09
C LEU A 168 0.63 -1.22 5.98
N ARG A 169 0.00 -2.34 6.33
CA ARG A 169 -1.46 -2.46 6.47
C ARG A 169 -1.83 -2.63 7.93
N TRP A 170 -2.43 -1.61 8.52
CA TRP A 170 -2.85 -1.61 9.92
C TRP A 170 -4.33 -1.95 10.04
N ASP A 171 -4.65 -2.86 10.95
CA ASP A 171 -6.01 -3.36 11.20
C ASP A 171 -6.81 -2.53 12.23
N LEU A 172 -6.37 -1.33 12.55
CA LEU A 172 -6.99 -0.41 13.51
C LEU A 172 -7.01 -0.90 14.96
N VAL A 173 -6.32 -1.99 15.27
CA VAL A 173 -6.22 -2.55 16.61
C VAL A 173 -5.15 -1.80 17.40
N ILE A 174 -5.53 -1.25 18.56
CA ILE A 174 -4.63 -0.53 19.45
C ILE A 174 -4.17 -1.37 20.66
N GLU A 175 -4.91 -2.41 21.01
CA GLU A 175 -4.58 -3.30 22.13
C GLU A 175 -5.01 -4.73 21.83
N ARG A 176 -4.11 -5.69 22.10
CA ARG A 176 -4.38 -7.13 21.98
C ARG A 176 -4.06 -7.79 23.30
N GLN A 177 -5.05 -8.36 23.96
CA GLN A 177 -4.83 -9.16 25.16
C GLN A 177 -4.71 -10.63 24.78
N HIS A 178 -3.59 -11.26 25.18
CA HIS A 178 -3.43 -12.70 25.16
C HIS A 178 -3.81 -13.23 26.56
N SER A 179 -4.90 -13.99 26.66
CA SER A 179 -5.20 -14.73 27.89
C SER A 179 -4.64 -16.15 27.77
N ASP A 180 -3.70 -16.50 28.64
CA ASP A 180 -3.05 -17.82 28.68
C ASP A 180 -3.98 -18.99 29.04
N ARG A 181 -5.25 -18.76 29.35
CA ARG A 181 -6.14 -19.77 29.95
C ARG A 181 -7.52 -19.97 29.32
N SER A 182 -7.85 -19.35 28.21
CA SER A 182 -9.11 -19.69 27.56
C SER A 182 -8.99 -19.75 26.04
N TYR A 183 -9.38 -20.87 25.50
CA TYR A 183 -9.55 -21.14 24.05
C TYR A 183 -10.54 -20.17 23.38
N PHE A 184 -11.14 -19.22 24.10
CA PHE A 184 -12.38 -18.55 23.70
C PHE A 184 -12.43 -17.04 23.87
N ARG A 185 -11.42 -16.23 23.82
CA ARG A 185 -11.60 -14.79 23.54
C ARG A 185 -10.26 -14.08 23.37
N ARG A 186 -9.86 -13.87 22.12
CA ARG A 186 -8.88 -12.83 21.76
C ARG A 186 -9.59 -11.49 21.87
N TYR A 187 -9.42 -10.77 22.94
CA TYR A 187 -9.93 -9.42 23.07
C TYR A 187 -9.06 -8.49 22.24
N GLN A 188 -9.69 -7.78 21.27
CA GLN A 188 -9.04 -6.75 20.48
C GLN A 188 -9.76 -5.42 20.72
N LYS A 189 -9.01 -4.39 21.07
CA LYS A 189 -9.52 -3.05 21.21
C LYS A 189 -9.16 -2.24 19.97
N TYR A 190 -10.17 -1.78 19.27
CA TYR A 190 -10.01 -0.94 18.10
C TYR A 190 -9.93 0.54 18.47
N ILE A 191 -9.24 1.33 17.63
CA ILE A 191 -9.26 2.78 17.74
C ILE A 191 -10.68 3.28 17.47
N LYS A 192 -11.19 4.21 18.28
CA LYS A 192 -12.55 4.77 18.11
C LYS A 192 -12.59 5.77 16.94
N PRO A 193 -13.79 6.05 16.40
CA PRO A 193 -13.96 7.14 15.43
C PRO A 193 -13.45 8.47 15.98
N GLY A 194 -12.76 9.24 15.13
CA GLY A 194 -12.15 10.50 15.53
C GLY A 194 -11.00 10.92 14.62
N ILE A 195 -10.36 12.02 14.98
CA ILE A 195 -9.19 12.57 14.30
C ILE A 195 -7.95 12.32 15.14
N TYR A 196 -6.92 11.74 14.53
CA TYR A 196 -5.68 11.32 15.16
C TYR A 196 -4.47 11.87 14.41
N GLY A 197 -3.29 11.81 15.02
CA GLY A 197 -2.02 12.01 14.35
C GLY A 197 -1.39 10.66 14.00
N LEU A 198 -1.00 10.45 12.74
CA LEU A 198 -0.10 9.37 12.37
C LEU A 198 1.30 9.96 12.25
N GLN A 199 2.24 9.43 13.02
CA GLN A 199 3.64 9.85 13.01
C GLN A 199 4.52 8.73 12.50
N LEU A 200 5.42 9.06 11.59
CA LEU A 200 6.49 8.21 11.14
C LEU A 200 7.82 8.84 11.52
N GLN A 201 8.61 8.12 12.31
CA GLN A 201 9.91 8.55 12.79
C GLN A 201 11.00 7.64 12.25
N THR A 202 12.06 8.24 11.73
CA THR A 202 13.30 7.60 11.32
C THR A 202 14.46 8.16 12.14
N ASP A 203 15.66 7.64 11.97
CA ASP A 203 16.87 8.17 12.63
C ASP A 203 17.10 9.66 12.31
N ASN A 204 16.64 10.14 11.16
CA ASN A 204 16.95 11.47 10.63
C ASN A 204 15.74 12.41 10.50
N LYS A 205 14.52 11.89 10.53
CA LYS A 205 13.33 12.70 10.23
C LYS A 205 12.09 12.17 10.93
N THR A 206 11.27 13.11 11.40
CA THR A 206 9.92 12.83 11.88
C THR A 206 8.91 13.48 10.94
N MET A 207 7.92 12.74 10.51
CA MET A 207 6.83 13.19 9.65
C MET A 207 5.49 12.86 10.29
N GLN A 208 4.51 13.74 10.09
CA GLN A 208 3.16 13.53 10.63
C GLN A 208 2.12 13.77 9.55
N LYS A 209 1.06 13.00 9.59
CA LYS A 209 -0.15 13.16 8.80
C LYS A 209 -1.39 13.03 9.68
N LYS A 210 -2.48 13.62 9.22
CA LYS A 210 -3.79 13.45 9.83
C LYS A 210 -4.32 12.05 9.50
N LEU A 211 -4.86 11.37 10.49
CA LEU A 211 -5.62 10.14 10.34
C LEU A 211 -7.06 10.41 10.77
N THR A 212 -8.02 10.16 9.91
CA THR A 212 -9.45 10.24 10.23
C THR A 212 -10.02 8.83 10.29
N VAL A 213 -10.66 8.48 11.40
CA VAL A 213 -11.43 7.25 11.56
C VAL A 213 -12.90 7.62 11.59
N LYS A 214 -13.66 7.15 10.60
CA LYS A 214 -15.10 7.44 10.44
C LYS A 214 -15.95 6.33 11.05
N ASN A 215 -17.17 6.67 11.47
CA ASN A 215 -18.18 5.67 11.75
C ASN A 215 -18.55 4.93 10.44
N TYR A 216 -18.79 3.65 10.55
CA TYR A 216 -19.47 2.91 9.49
C TYR A 216 -20.98 3.27 9.55
N TYR A 217 -21.54 3.77 8.46
CA TYR A 217 -22.99 4.01 8.31
C TYR A 217 -23.67 2.80 7.69
#